data_961543aa9824a7bdc73fcef8869723c4
#
_entry.id   961543aa9824a7bdc73fcef8869723c4
#
_cell.length_a   1.000
_cell.length_b   1.000
_cell.length_c   1.000
_cell.angle_alpha   90.00
_cell.angle_beta   90.00
_cell.angle_gamma   90.00
#
_symmetry.space_group_name_H-M   'P 1'
#
loop_
_entity.id
_entity.type
_entity.pdbx_description
1 polymer ?
#
loop_
_entity_poly.entity_id
_entity_poly.type
_entity_poly.pdbx_seq_one_letter_code
_entity_poly.pdbx_strand_id
1 'polypeptide(L)'
;SDVYKRQVSKAERHNERKNETYENMNVIVERIPFNVHFKKPTAPTYMEQLKQMETDGQVSLRGLRKDATLFNEIVIDVNTMYFERNGGYEYAKQFYEEAYHFIEEKFGADNVISAVMHADEINVAASEELGKEVYHYHLHAMVLPVVEKEILWSKRCKDEKLRGTVKEVVNQISHSKKWKSDIPMTDEKGNPLLRKNGKPM
;
A
#
# COMPACT_ATOMS: atom_id res chain seq x y z
N SER A 1 -8.12 -2.35 15.92
CA SER A 1 -8.81 -3.56 16.40
C SER A 1 -7.93 -4.78 16.15
N ASP A 2 -8.11 -5.84 16.93
CA ASP A 2 -7.28 -7.06 16.79
C ASP A 2 -7.49 -7.76 15.45
N VAL A 3 -8.65 -7.57 14.81
CA VAL A 3 -8.93 -8.06 13.46
C VAL A 3 -8.01 -7.38 12.44
N TYR A 4 -7.90 -6.05 12.49
CA TYR A 4 -7.04 -5.30 11.57
C TYR A 4 -5.56 -5.66 11.74
N LYS A 5 -5.07 -5.76 12.98
CA LYS A 5 -3.68 -6.20 13.25
C LYS A 5 -3.40 -7.60 12.69
N ARG A 6 -4.37 -8.52 12.80
CA ARG A 6 -4.25 -9.85 12.21
C ARG A 6 -4.21 -9.82 10.68
N GLN A 7 -5.00 -8.95 10.05
CA GLN A 7 -4.95 -8.78 8.59
C GLN A 7 -3.58 -8.26 8.12
N VAL A 8 -3.05 -7.22 8.77
CA VAL A 8 -1.72 -6.68 8.45
C VAL A 8 -0.64 -7.74 8.65
N SER A 9 -0.66 -8.49 9.76
CA SER A 9 0.29 -9.58 10.02
C SER A 9 0.16 -10.73 9.00
N LYS A 10 -1.06 -11.01 8.50
CA LYS A 10 -1.26 -12.01 7.45
C LYS A 10 -0.66 -11.55 6.12
N ALA A 11 -0.92 -10.29 5.73
CA ALA A 11 -0.33 -9.69 4.53
C ALA A 11 1.21 -9.68 4.63
N GLU A 12 1.76 -9.25 5.77
CA GLU A 12 3.21 -9.26 6.00
C GLU A 12 3.81 -10.67 5.81
N ARG A 13 3.21 -11.70 6.43
CA ARG A 13 3.71 -13.07 6.29
C ARG A 13 3.66 -13.57 4.86
N HIS A 14 2.64 -13.20 4.10
CA HIS A 14 2.55 -13.51 2.68
C HIS A 14 3.63 -12.77 1.87
N ASN A 15 3.70 -11.46 2.02
CA ASN A 15 4.58 -10.60 1.23
C ASN A 15 6.05 -10.90 1.49
N GLU A 16 6.41 -11.10 2.76
CA GLU A 16 7.79 -11.35 3.20
C GLU A 16 8.14 -12.85 3.25
N ARG A 17 7.25 -13.72 2.75
CA ARG A 17 7.42 -15.19 2.78
C ARG A 17 7.80 -15.74 4.17
N LYS A 18 7.08 -15.26 5.21
CA LYS A 18 7.24 -15.69 6.62
C LYS A 18 6.23 -16.75 7.04
N ASN A 19 5.51 -17.37 6.12
CA ASN A 19 4.59 -18.47 6.45
C ASN A 19 5.38 -19.76 6.74
N GLU A 20 4.85 -20.59 7.64
CA GLU A 20 5.44 -21.90 7.97
C GLU A 20 5.22 -22.92 6.83
N THR A 21 4.09 -22.80 6.11
CA THR A 21 3.73 -23.67 4.98
C THR A 21 3.09 -22.86 3.85
N TYR A 22 3.22 -23.36 2.61
CA TYR A 22 2.70 -22.74 1.39
C TYR A 22 1.82 -23.68 0.57
N GLU A 23 1.39 -24.83 1.13
CA GLU A 23 0.71 -25.91 0.41
C GLU A 23 -0.53 -25.49 -0.39
N ASN A 24 -1.21 -24.41 0.04
CA ASN A 24 -2.44 -23.92 -0.60
C ASN A 24 -2.22 -22.62 -1.42
N MET A 25 -0.97 -22.24 -1.72
CA MET A 25 -0.67 -20.92 -2.29
C MET A 25 0.03 -20.98 -3.64
N ASN A 26 0.15 -22.17 -4.24
CA ASN A 26 0.91 -22.40 -5.49
C ASN A 26 2.37 -21.88 -5.44
N VAL A 27 2.91 -21.68 -4.24
CA VAL A 27 4.26 -21.20 -4.02
C VAL A 27 5.26 -22.35 -4.20
N ILE A 28 6.23 -22.12 -5.05
CA ILE A 28 7.37 -23.03 -5.25
C ILE A 28 8.52 -22.51 -4.39
N VAL A 29 8.80 -23.21 -3.28
CA VAL A 29 9.74 -22.76 -2.24
C VAL A 29 11.14 -22.51 -2.81
N GLU A 30 11.59 -23.33 -3.75
CA GLU A 30 12.88 -23.23 -4.42
C GLU A 30 13.00 -21.94 -5.25
N ARG A 31 11.88 -21.29 -5.55
CA ARG A 31 11.83 -20.05 -6.31
C ARG A 31 11.73 -18.80 -5.45
N ILE A 32 11.56 -18.90 -4.15
CA ILE A 32 11.54 -17.74 -3.24
C ILE A 32 12.75 -16.80 -3.47
N PRO A 33 13.97 -17.29 -3.76
CA PRO A 33 15.12 -16.44 -4.07
C PRO A 33 14.97 -15.56 -5.32
N PHE A 34 14.00 -15.84 -6.20
CA PHE A 34 13.69 -15.03 -7.37
C PHE A 34 12.75 -13.87 -7.08
N ASN A 35 12.13 -13.82 -5.89
CA ASN A 35 11.36 -12.67 -5.45
C ASN A 35 12.27 -11.45 -5.33
N VAL A 36 11.80 -10.30 -5.81
CA VAL A 36 12.59 -9.06 -5.85
C VAL A 36 12.00 -8.04 -4.89
N HIS A 37 12.74 -7.72 -3.85
CA HIS A 37 12.40 -6.59 -2.99
C HIS A 37 12.97 -5.31 -3.58
N PHE A 38 12.12 -4.43 -4.09
CA PHE A 38 12.47 -3.06 -4.45
C PHE A 38 12.63 -2.22 -3.18
N LYS A 39 11.83 -2.54 -2.14
CA LYS A 39 11.99 -1.99 -0.80
C LYS A 39 11.75 -3.07 0.25
N LYS A 40 12.66 -3.17 1.20
CA LYS A 40 12.53 -4.05 2.37
C LYS A 40 12.04 -3.27 3.58
N PRO A 41 11.24 -3.88 4.47
CA PRO A 41 10.93 -3.29 5.76
C PRO A 41 12.20 -3.08 6.57
N THR A 42 12.24 -2.02 7.36
CA THR A 42 13.39 -1.63 8.21
C THR A 42 13.30 -2.18 9.64
N ALA A 43 12.18 -2.83 9.98
CA ALA A 43 11.94 -3.46 11.27
C ALA A 43 11.45 -4.91 11.07
N PRO A 44 11.49 -5.76 12.12
CA PRO A 44 11.03 -7.13 12.05
C PRO A 44 9.57 -7.30 11.61
N THR A 45 8.71 -6.34 11.94
CA THR A 45 7.30 -6.31 11.50
C THR A 45 6.90 -4.93 11.00
N TYR A 46 5.88 -4.87 10.12
CA TYR A 46 5.32 -3.61 9.64
C TYR A 46 4.81 -2.72 10.77
N MET A 47 4.23 -3.34 11.81
CA MET A 47 3.73 -2.60 12.98
C MET A 47 4.86 -2.02 13.83
N GLU A 48 5.98 -2.72 13.98
CA GLU A 48 7.17 -2.20 14.68
C GLU A 48 7.80 -1.05 13.91
N GLN A 49 7.88 -1.14 12.59
CA GLN A 49 8.36 -0.04 11.74
C GLN A 49 7.47 1.20 11.90
N LEU A 50 6.14 1.04 11.83
CA LEU A 50 5.22 2.15 12.07
C LEU A 50 5.41 2.80 13.44
N LYS A 51 5.59 1.97 14.49
CA LYS A 51 5.83 2.47 15.85
C LYS A 51 7.15 3.25 15.95
N GLN A 52 8.19 2.78 15.26
CA GLN A 52 9.45 3.51 15.17
C GLN A 52 9.25 4.86 14.47
N MET A 53 8.58 4.89 13.32
CA MET A 53 8.28 6.12 12.58
C MET A 53 7.45 7.12 13.41
N GLU A 54 6.53 6.64 14.25
CA GLU A 54 5.78 7.48 15.20
C GLU A 54 6.71 8.05 16.27
N THR A 55 7.60 7.23 16.84
CA THR A 55 8.56 7.63 17.86
C THR A 55 9.53 8.69 17.34
N ASP A 56 9.96 8.53 16.09
CA ASP A 56 10.89 9.45 15.41
C ASP A 56 10.18 10.72 14.87
N GLY A 57 8.87 10.83 15.07
CA GLY A 57 8.07 11.97 14.62
C GLY A 57 7.83 12.05 13.10
N GLN A 58 8.15 11.00 12.36
CA GLN A 58 7.93 10.94 10.91
C GLN A 58 6.44 10.87 10.56
N VAL A 59 5.65 10.17 11.39
CA VAL A 59 4.20 10.08 11.25
C VAL A 59 3.51 10.30 12.59
N SER A 60 2.26 10.77 12.56
CA SER A 60 1.45 10.99 13.75
C SER A 60 0.22 10.09 13.74
N LEU A 61 0.05 9.33 14.81
CA LEU A 61 -1.16 8.55 15.08
C LEU A 61 -2.14 9.27 16.02
N ARG A 62 -1.81 10.50 16.42
CA ARG A 62 -2.59 11.29 17.38
C ARG A 62 -4.00 11.54 16.88
N GLY A 63 -5.00 11.19 17.69
CA GLY A 63 -6.41 11.44 17.40
C GLY A 63 -7.02 10.50 16.36
N LEU A 64 -6.32 9.43 15.98
CA LEU A 64 -6.90 8.38 15.16
C LEU A 64 -7.89 7.53 15.97
N ARG A 65 -8.94 7.07 15.29
CA ARG A 65 -9.87 6.09 15.86
C ARG A 65 -9.17 4.75 16.04
N LYS A 66 -9.65 3.94 16.99
CA LYS A 66 -9.09 2.59 17.25
C LYS A 66 -9.21 1.64 16.06
N ASP A 67 -10.15 1.90 15.17
CA ASP A 67 -10.45 1.13 13.95
C ASP A 67 -9.90 1.80 12.68
N ALA A 68 -9.04 2.81 12.81
CA ALA A 68 -8.45 3.49 11.67
C ALA A 68 -7.58 2.54 10.83
N THR A 69 -7.70 2.64 9.50
CA THR A 69 -6.82 1.95 8.56
C THR A 69 -5.45 2.64 8.55
N LEU A 70 -4.43 1.92 9.03
CA LEU A 70 -3.06 2.45 9.17
C LEU A 70 -2.21 2.14 7.95
N PHE A 71 -2.44 1.00 7.30
CA PHE A 71 -1.71 0.55 6.12
C PHE A 71 -2.68 0.33 4.96
N ASN A 72 -2.17 0.52 3.75
CA ASN A 72 -2.82 0.05 2.55
C ASN A 72 -1.89 -0.91 1.81
N GLU A 73 -2.42 -2.01 1.37
CA GLU A 73 -1.73 -2.89 0.44
C GLU A 73 -2.15 -2.52 -0.97
N ILE A 74 -1.17 -2.32 -1.84
CA ILE A 74 -1.35 -2.11 -3.28
C ILE A 74 -0.83 -3.36 -3.96
N VAL A 75 -1.70 -4.04 -4.68
CA VAL A 75 -1.33 -5.18 -5.51
C VAL A 75 -1.42 -4.74 -6.96
N ILE A 76 -0.31 -4.87 -7.69
CA ILE A 76 -0.28 -4.68 -9.13
C ILE A 76 -0.08 -6.04 -9.76
N ASP A 77 -1.13 -6.49 -10.45
CA ASP A 77 -1.21 -7.77 -11.09
C ASP A 77 -1.45 -7.59 -12.59
N VAL A 78 -0.66 -8.28 -13.40
CA VAL A 78 -0.74 -8.25 -14.85
C VAL A 78 -0.83 -9.67 -15.37
N ASN A 79 -1.60 -9.86 -16.42
CA ASN A 79 -1.79 -11.17 -17.05
C ASN A 79 -0.44 -11.86 -17.32
N THR A 80 -0.28 -13.07 -16.84
CA THR A 80 0.94 -13.89 -16.96
C THR A 80 1.43 -13.98 -18.41
N MET A 81 0.53 -14.15 -19.38
CA MET A 81 0.88 -14.27 -20.79
C MET A 81 1.47 -12.98 -21.38
N TYR A 82 1.21 -11.82 -20.77
CA TYR A 82 1.86 -10.58 -21.18
C TYR A 82 3.38 -10.67 -20.96
N PHE A 83 3.80 -11.12 -19.80
CA PHE A 83 5.21 -11.28 -19.50
C PHE A 83 5.86 -12.40 -20.31
N GLU A 84 5.19 -13.53 -20.50
CA GLU A 84 5.70 -14.64 -21.33
C GLU A 84 6.01 -14.20 -22.77
N ARG A 85 5.21 -13.28 -23.32
CA ARG A 85 5.39 -12.75 -24.68
C ARG A 85 6.44 -11.63 -24.77
N ASN A 86 6.80 -10.99 -23.67
CA ASN A 86 7.65 -9.80 -23.66
C ASN A 86 9.01 -10.01 -22.96
N GLY A 87 9.43 -11.24 -22.68
CA GLY A 87 10.75 -11.51 -22.11
C GLY A 87 10.73 -12.13 -20.71
N GLY A 88 9.55 -12.54 -20.22
CA GLY A 88 9.42 -13.32 -19.01
C GLY A 88 9.88 -12.57 -17.74
N TYR A 89 10.67 -13.24 -16.92
CA TYR A 89 11.10 -12.76 -15.61
C TYR A 89 11.84 -11.40 -15.66
N GLU A 90 12.80 -11.25 -16.56
CA GLU A 90 13.61 -10.01 -16.63
C GLU A 90 12.75 -8.79 -17.02
N TYR A 91 11.81 -8.98 -17.94
CA TYR A 91 10.88 -7.92 -18.30
C TYR A 91 9.89 -7.61 -17.16
N ALA A 92 9.39 -8.64 -16.47
CA ALA A 92 8.51 -8.47 -15.31
C ALA A 92 9.22 -7.66 -14.20
N LYS A 93 10.50 -7.95 -13.95
CA LYS A 93 11.30 -7.23 -12.97
C LYS A 93 11.40 -5.74 -13.31
N GLN A 94 11.72 -5.38 -14.56
CA GLN A 94 11.78 -3.99 -15.01
C GLN A 94 10.41 -3.30 -14.91
N PHE A 95 9.35 -3.98 -15.34
CA PHE A 95 7.99 -3.47 -15.27
C PHE A 95 7.57 -3.15 -13.82
N TYR A 96 7.84 -4.05 -12.89
CA TYR A 96 7.46 -3.85 -11.49
C TYR A 96 8.38 -2.89 -10.74
N GLU A 97 9.62 -2.69 -11.19
CA GLU A 97 10.49 -1.62 -10.71
C GLU A 97 9.91 -0.24 -11.05
N GLU A 98 9.45 -0.03 -12.28
CA GLU A 98 8.75 1.19 -12.68
C GLU A 98 7.42 1.37 -11.92
N ALA A 99 6.67 0.30 -11.72
CA ALA A 99 5.46 0.33 -10.90
C ALA A 99 5.75 0.71 -9.44
N TYR A 100 6.85 0.24 -8.88
CA TYR A 100 7.32 0.63 -7.55
C TYR A 100 7.67 2.12 -7.49
N HIS A 101 8.40 2.66 -8.47
CA HIS A 101 8.71 4.09 -8.54
C HIS A 101 7.45 4.95 -8.65
N PHE A 102 6.44 4.51 -9.39
CA PHE A 102 5.15 5.17 -9.41
C PHE A 102 4.48 5.20 -8.02
N ILE A 103 4.56 4.11 -7.27
CA ILE A 103 4.03 4.05 -5.89
C ILE A 103 4.81 5.03 -4.99
N GLU A 104 6.13 5.08 -5.10
CA GLU A 104 6.95 6.05 -4.34
C GLU A 104 6.56 7.50 -4.66
N GLU A 105 6.34 7.82 -5.93
CA GLU A 105 5.88 9.16 -6.34
C GLU A 105 4.54 9.54 -5.69
N LYS A 106 3.59 8.59 -5.61
CA LYS A 106 2.24 8.85 -5.09
C LYS A 106 2.16 8.89 -3.57
N PHE A 107 2.95 8.10 -2.90
CA PHE A 107 2.89 7.95 -1.44
C PHE A 107 4.05 8.64 -0.70
N GLY A 108 5.14 8.92 -1.39
CA GLY A 108 6.41 9.32 -0.80
C GLY A 108 7.25 8.10 -0.42
N ALA A 109 8.53 8.11 -0.76
CA ALA A 109 9.43 6.97 -0.53
C ALA A 109 9.43 6.51 0.93
N ASP A 110 9.43 7.45 1.90
CA ASP A 110 9.44 7.11 3.34
C ASP A 110 8.15 6.43 3.81
N ASN A 111 7.05 6.60 3.09
CA ASN A 111 5.75 6.01 3.41
C ASN A 111 5.51 4.64 2.76
N VAL A 112 6.41 4.17 1.92
CA VAL A 112 6.42 2.78 1.43
C VAL A 112 7.17 1.93 2.44
N ILE A 113 6.48 0.99 3.06
CA ILE A 113 7.06 0.11 4.10
C ILE A 113 7.80 -1.06 3.47
N SER A 114 7.18 -1.68 2.47
CA SER A 114 7.74 -2.80 1.71
C SER A 114 7.19 -2.77 0.30
N ALA A 115 7.99 -3.22 -0.67
CA ALA A 115 7.56 -3.47 -2.03
C ALA A 115 8.31 -4.68 -2.56
N VAL A 116 7.59 -5.75 -2.90
CA VAL A 116 8.16 -7.02 -3.35
C VAL A 116 7.42 -7.54 -4.58
N MET A 117 8.16 -7.85 -5.63
CA MET A 117 7.67 -8.66 -6.74
C MET A 117 7.80 -10.13 -6.37
N HIS A 118 6.68 -10.84 -6.37
CA HIS A 118 6.69 -12.29 -6.27
C HIS A 118 6.93 -12.92 -7.65
N ALA A 119 7.80 -13.93 -7.67
CA ALA A 119 8.17 -14.69 -8.86
C ALA A 119 8.23 -16.20 -8.57
N ASP A 120 7.64 -16.60 -7.46
CA ASP A 120 7.67 -17.95 -6.91
C ASP A 120 6.31 -18.65 -6.94
N GLU A 121 5.28 -18.02 -7.49
CA GLU A 121 3.94 -18.61 -7.62
C GLU A 121 3.74 -19.19 -9.02
N ILE A 122 3.46 -20.49 -9.11
CA ILE A 122 3.21 -21.16 -10.38
C ILE A 122 1.77 -20.86 -10.88
N ASN A 123 1.65 -20.50 -12.14
CA ASN A 123 0.36 -20.44 -12.83
C ASN A 123 0.07 -21.79 -13.45
N VAL A 124 -0.68 -22.63 -12.73
CA VAL A 124 -0.95 -24.01 -13.14
C VAL A 124 -1.63 -24.06 -14.51
N ALA A 125 -2.67 -23.25 -14.74
CA ALA A 125 -3.42 -23.26 -16.00
C ALA A 125 -2.55 -22.86 -17.20
N ALA A 126 -1.76 -21.80 -17.08
CA ALA A 126 -0.85 -21.38 -18.14
C ALA A 126 0.29 -22.41 -18.35
N SER A 127 0.75 -23.08 -17.29
CA SER A 127 1.75 -24.13 -17.40
C SER A 127 1.23 -25.35 -18.16
N GLU A 128 0.00 -25.75 -17.89
CA GLU A 128 -0.67 -26.84 -18.63
C GLU A 128 -0.87 -26.47 -20.11
N GLU A 129 -1.35 -25.25 -20.40
CA GLU A 129 -1.57 -24.77 -21.76
C GLU A 129 -0.28 -24.74 -22.60
N LEU A 130 0.82 -24.28 -22.00
CA LEU A 130 2.09 -24.10 -22.70
C LEU A 130 3.03 -25.30 -22.61
N GLY A 131 2.70 -26.33 -21.83
CA GLY A 131 3.54 -27.52 -21.62
C GLY A 131 4.90 -27.22 -20.97
N LYS A 132 5.01 -26.15 -20.19
CA LYS A 132 6.20 -25.75 -19.44
C LYS A 132 5.81 -25.04 -18.15
N GLU A 133 6.70 -24.96 -17.17
CA GLU A 133 6.47 -24.16 -15.97
C GLU A 133 6.34 -22.67 -16.32
N VAL A 134 5.26 -22.06 -15.88
CA VAL A 134 4.94 -20.64 -16.05
C VAL A 134 4.63 -20.05 -14.69
N TYR A 135 5.25 -18.93 -14.40
CA TYR A 135 5.12 -18.27 -13.10
C TYR A 135 4.30 -16.99 -13.20
N HIS A 136 3.54 -16.75 -12.16
CA HIS A 136 2.70 -15.56 -12.05
C HIS A 136 3.47 -14.45 -11.32
N TYR A 137 3.83 -13.39 -12.04
CA TYR A 137 4.53 -12.25 -11.49
C TYR A 137 3.55 -11.18 -11.06
N HIS A 138 3.68 -10.69 -9.83
CA HIS A 138 2.85 -9.61 -9.29
C HIS A 138 3.60 -8.83 -8.20
N LEU A 139 3.25 -7.56 -8.02
CA LEU A 139 3.86 -6.68 -7.03
C LEU A 139 2.92 -6.50 -5.84
N HIS A 140 3.43 -6.70 -4.65
CA HIS A 140 2.83 -6.28 -3.41
C HIS A 140 3.58 -5.07 -2.84
N ALA A 141 2.88 -3.98 -2.58
CA ALA A 141 3.45 -2.84 -1.88
C ALA A 141 2.62 -2.48 -0.65
N MET A 142 3.25 -2.44 0.51
CA MET A 142 2.63 -1.99 1.75
C MET A 142 2.98 -0.54 2.00
N VAL A 143 1.98 0.32 2.08
CA VAL A 143 2.15 1.77 2.18
C VAL A 143 1.36 2.37 3.34
N LEU A 144 1.85 3.50 3.87
CA LEU A 144 1.15 4.33 4.84
C LEU A 144 0.38 5.44 4.09
N PRO A 145 -0.94 5.57 4.28
CA PRO A 145 -1.72 6.65 3.66
C PRO A 145 -1.52 7.96 4.43
N VAL A 146 -0.33 8.55 4.33
CA VAL A 146 0.05 9.78 5.02
C VAL A 146 -0.43 11.01 4.26
N VAL A 147 -0.94 11.98 5.00
CA VAL A 147 -1.29 13.32 4.52
C VAL A 147 -0.77 14.37 5.50
N GLU A 148 -0.36 15.51 4.98
CA GLU A 148 -0.07 16.67 5.81
C GLU A 148 -1.36 17.20 6.45
N LYS A 149 -1.27 17.55 7.72
CA LYS A 149 -2.37 18.12 8.48
C LYS A 149 -1.92 19.31 9.30
N GLU A 150 -2.53 20.43 9.05
CA GLU A 150 -2.37 21.60 9.89
C GLU A 150 -3.12 21.43 11.22
N ILE A 151 -2.43 21.62 12.31
CA ILE A 151 -2.99 21.73 13.66
C ILE A 151 -3.08 23.18 14.00
N LEU A 152 -4.30 23.66 14.22
CA LEU A 152 -4.53 25.07 14.55
C LEU A 152 -4.46 25.32 16.06
N TRP A 153 -4.07 26.54 16.43
CA TRP A 153 -4.23 27.00 17.81
C TRP A 153 -5.71 26.97 18.20
N SER A 154 -5.95 26.48 19.40
CA SER A 154 -7.31 26.40 19.96
C SER A 154 -7.99 27.79 19.99
N LYS A 155 -9.28 27.84 19.73
CA LYS A 155 -10.12 29.04 19.93
C LYS A 155 -10.11 29.56 21.38
N ARG A 156 -9.65 28.71 22.33
CA ARG A 156 -9.50 29.03 23.76
C ARG A 156 -8.06 29.43 24.12
N CYS A 157 -7.17 29.62 23.13
CA CYS A 157 -5.82 30.06 23.38
C CYS A 157 -5.82 31.39 24.14
N LYS A 158 -4.93 31.54 25.12
CA LYS A 158 -4.80 32.79 25.92
C LYS A 158 -4.43 33.98 25.03
N ASP A 159 -3.53 33.76 24.06
CA ASP A 159 -3.20 34.76 23.06
C ASP A 159 -4.25 34.73 21.94
N GLU A 160 -5.04 35.77 21.88
CA GLU A 160 -6.13 35.92 20.90
C GLU A 160 -5.62 35.99 19.45
N LYS A 161 -4.42 36.54 19.23
CA LYS A 161 -3.79 36.67 17.91
C LYS A 161 -3.44 35.31 17.30
N LEU A 162 -3.20 34.30 18.14
CA LEU A 162 -2.87 32.95 17.71
C LEU A 162 -4.09 32.09 17.40
N ARG A 163 -5.28 32.46 17.88
CA ARG A 163 -6.50 31.65 17.71
C ARG A 163 -6.80 31.40 16.25
N GLY A 164 -6.86 30.11 15.87
CA GLY A 164 -7.15 29.69 14.50
C GLY A 164 -5.98 29.81 13.51
N THR A 165 -4.83 30.31 13.94
CA THR A 165 -3.61 30.24 13.11
C THR A 165 -2.98 28.85 13.19
N VAL A 166 -2.12 28.50 12.23
CA VAL A 166 -1.39 27.23 12.23
C VAL A 166 -0.41 27.19 13.39
N LYS A 167 -0.54 26.17 14.22
CA LYS A 167 0.37 25.86 15.33
C LYS A 167 1.52 24.98 14.90
N GLU A 168 1.20 23.94 14.16
CA GLU A 168 2.15 22.92 13.69
C GLU A 168 1.56 22.21 12.46
N VAL A 169 2.42 21.65 11.62
CA VAL A 169 2.05 20.75 10.53
C VAL A 169 2.56 19.36 10.88
N VAL A 170 1.71 18.36 10.79
CA VAL A 170 2.05 16.98 11.10
C VAL A 170 1.71 16.04 9.93
N ASN A 171 2.54 15.04 9.73
CA ASN A 171 2.26 13.94 8.81
C ASN A 171 1.33 12.94 9.50
N GLN A 172 0.03 13.00 9.19
CA GLN A 172 -0.98 12.15 9.83
C GLN A 172 -1.42 11.03 8.89
N ILE A 173 -1.53 9.81 9.42
CA ILE A 173 -2.18 8.72 8.69
C ILE A 173 -3.66 9.04 8.52
N SER A 174 -4.14 9.02 7.27
CA SER A 174 -5.55 9.26 6.95
C SER A 174 -5.92 8.61 5.63
N HIS A 175 -6.40 7.37 5.69
CA HIS A 175 -6.87 6.62 4.52
C HIS A 175 -7.88 7.42 3.69
N SER A 176 -8.96 7.91 4.33
CA SER A 176 -10.03 8.61 3.64
C SER A 176 -9.61 9.92 2.96
N LYS A 177 -8.59 10.61 3.49
CA LYS A 177 -8.07 11.83 2.86
C LYS A 177 -7.07 11.51 1.75
N LYS A 178 -6.22 10.50 1.94
CA LYS A 178 -5.22 10.09 0.94
C LYS A 178 -5.88 9.62 -0.35
N TRP A 179 -7.00 8.87 -0.22
CA TRP A 179 -7.75 8.32 -1.34
C TRP A 179 -8.92 9.20 -1.80
N LYS A 180 -9.05 10.41 -1.23
CA LYS A 180 -10.10 11.33 -1.66
C LYS A 180 -9.84 11.76 -3.10
N SER A 181 -10.82 11.53 -3.96
CA SER A 181 -10.83 12.12 -5.29
C SER A 181 -11.55 13.48 -5.24
N ASP A 182 -10.96 14.47 -5.88
CA ASP A 182 -11.61 15.76 -6.13
C ASP A 182 -12.39 15.76 -7.46
N ILE A 183 -12.34 14.63 -8.20
CA ILE A 183 -13.14 14.43 -9.42
C ILE A 183 -14.52 13.98 -8.99
N PRO A 184 -15.58 14.74 -9.33
CA PRO A 184 -16.96 14.33 -9.03
C PRO A 184 -17.28 12.99 -9.69
N MET A 185 -17.99 12.10 -8.98
CA MET A 185 -18.54 10.90 -9.59
C MET A 185 -19.61 11.30 -10.61
N THR A 186 -19.58 10.68 -11.79
CA THR A 186 -20.54 10.92 -12.85
C THR A 186 -21.35 9.66 -13.17
N ASP A 187 -22.55 9.86 -13.70
CA ASP A 187 -23.33 8.76 -14.33
C ASP A 187 -22.74 8.36 -15.68
N GLU A 188 -23.35 7.35 -16.33
CA GLU A 188 -22.95 6.88 -17.66
C GLU A 188 -23.03 7.95 -18.76
N LYS A 189 -23.76 9.06 -18.51
CA LYS A 189 -23.93 10.19 -19.42
C LYS A 189 -23.02 11.38 -19.10
N GLY A 190 -22.14 11.22 -18.09
CA GLY A 190 -21.20 12.25 -17.65
C GLY A 190 -21.80 13.31 -16.72
N ASN A 191 -23.03 13.16 -16.23
CA ASN A 191 -23.62 14.09 -15.29
C ASN A 191 -23.14 13.82 -13.86
N PRO A 192 -22.83 14.86 -13.04
CA PRO A 192 -22.40 14.67 -11.66
C PRO A 192 -23.46 13.94 -10.83
N LEU A 193 -23.05 12.88 -10.14
CA LEU A 193 -23.89 12.24 -9.13
C LEU A 193 -23.97 13.15 -7.90
N LEU A 194 -25.18 13.38 -7.39
CA LEU A 194 -25.40 14.28 -6.25
C LEU A 194 -25.75 13.48 -5.00
N ARG A 195 -25.21 13.93 -3.87
CA ARG A 195 -25.62 13.48 -2.53
C ARG A 195 -27.02 14.02 -2.20
N LYS A 196 -27.68 13.46 -1.17
CA LYS A 196 -28.98 13.91 -0.69
C LYS A 196 -29.05 15.42 -0.37
N ASN A 197 -27.92 16.06 -0.10
CA ASN A 197 -27.81 17.50 0.18
C ASN A 197 -27.52 18.36 -1.07
N GLY A 198 -27.61 17.80 -2.28
CA GLY A 198 -27.38 18.45 -3.55
C GLY A 198 -25.92 18.72 -3.93
N LYS A 199 -24.95 18.32 -3.11
CA LYS A 199 -23.52 18.46 -3.43
C LYS A 199 -23.04 17.27 -4.27
N PRO A 200 -22.07 17.44 -5.17
CA PRO A 200 -21.45 16.32 -5.91
C PRO A 200 -20.90 15.24 -4.97
N MET A 201 -21.00 13.99 -5.44
CA MET A 201 -20.42 12.83 -4.73
C MET A 201 -18.93 12.73 -4.99
#